data_ca482c5b42e43d2fd3d1e6aa4bf846a8
#
_entry.id   ca482c5b42e43d2fd3d1e6aa4bf846a8
#
_cell.length_a   1.000
_cell.length_b   1.000
_cell.length_c   1.000
_cell.angle_alpha   90.00
_cell.angle_beta   90.00
_cell.angle_gamma   90.00
#
_symmetry.space_group_name_H-M   'P 1'
#
loop_
_entity.id
_entity.type
_entity.pdbx_description
1 polymer ?
#
loop_
_entity_poly.entity_id
_entity_poly.type
_entity_poly.pdbx_seq_one_letter_code
_entity_poly.pdbx_strand_id
1 'polypeptide(L)'
;MYIVYLSATEDNKINKPILSVINKQKHTAINRAFSDQTKNKSSHIAHTTKEIKKADGIVFECSETNFDLGRLLTLALLQHKSVLLLQMKGKEQDMDLGESRLVTKKTYIPNDEKNIEKHLESFVKIIEKHRLSYRFNLMLSRDINTYLIDQSQLKSISKADYIRTLILQDMK
;
A
#
# COMPACT_ATOMS: atom_id res chain seq x y z
N MET A 1 2.14 9.22 -4.66
CA MET A 1 2.12 7.86 -4.07
C MET A 1 1.55 6.91 -5.11
N TYR A 2 2.09 5.72 -5.25
CA TYR A 2 1.66 4.73 -6.22
C TYR A 2 0.80 3.67 -5.54
N ILE A 3 -0.48 3.64 -5.88
CA ILE A 3 -1.47 2.72 -5.28
C ILE A 3 -1.96 1.75 -6.36
N VAL A 4 -1.95 0.47 -6.06
CA VAL A 4 -2.57 -0.56 -6.90
C VAL A 4 -3.97 -0.85 -6.35
N TYR A 5 -4.99 -0.68 -7.19
CA TYR A 5 -6.37 -1.03 -6.88
C TYR A 5 -6.73 -2.36 -7.53
N LEU A 6 -7.25 -3.29 -6.75
CA LEU A 6 -7.62 -4.63 -7.15
C LEU A 6 -9.06 -4.94 -6.75
N SER A 7 -9.82 -5.55 -7.65
CA SER A 7 -11.21 -5.93 -7.44
C SER A 7 -11.49 -7.32 -8.05
N ALA A 8 -12.40 -8.07 -7.46
CA ALA A 8 -12.89 -9.32 -8.02
C ALA A 8 -13.93 -9.10 -9.14
N THR A 9 -14.48 -7.90 -9.27
CA THR A 9 -15.53 -7.57 -10.22
C THR A 9 -15.11 -6.49 -11.21
N GLU A 10 -15.64 -6.57 -12.43
CA GLU A 10 -15.50 -5.52 -13.45
C GLU A 10 -16.63 -4.47 -13.35
N ASP A 11 -17.52 -4.59 -12.36
CA ASP A 11 -18.65 -3.66 -12.22
C ASP A 11 -18.17 -2.23 -11.98
N ASN A 12 -18.45 -1.40 -12.96
CA ASN A 12 -18.11 0.01 -12.92
C ASN A 12 -18.84 0.81 -11.82
N LYS A 13 -19.99 0.32 -11.35
CA LYS A 13 -20.71 0.97 -10.23
C LYS A 13 -19.94 0.84 -8.91
N ILE A 14 -19.17 -0.24 -8.77
CA ILE A 14 -18.31 -0.51 -7.62
C ILE A 14 -16.97 0.20 -7.80
N ASN A 15 -16.33 0.02 -8.96
CA ASN A 15 -14.94 0.43 -9.17
C ASN A 15 -14.77 1.94 -9.41
N LYS A 16 -15.68 2.57 -10.19
CA LYS A 16 -15.55 3.99 -10.55
C LYS A 16 -15.50 4.95 -9.36
N PRO A 17 -16.36 4.84 -8.33
CA PRO A 17 -16.29 5.76 -7.19
C PRO A 17 -14.96 5.70 -6.46
N ILE A 18 -14.42 4.49 -6.24
CA ILE A 18 -13.16 4.29 -5.52
C ILE A 18 -11.99 4.85 -6.34
N LEU A 19 -11.94 4.54 -7.63
CA LEU A 19 -10.91 5.07 -8.54
C LEU A 19 -10.97 6.59 -8.69
N SER A 20 -12.17 7.16 -8.74
CA SER A 20 -12.38 8.61 -8.77
C SER A 20 -11.71 9.28 -7.57
N VAL A 21 -11.93 8.75 -6.37
CA VAL A 21 -11.35 9.30 -5.15
C VAL A 21 -9.83 9.14 -5.12
N ILE A 22 -9.28 7.97 -5.51
CA ILE A 22 -7.83 7.75 -5.58
C ILE A 22 -7.18 8.77 -6.53
N ASN A 23 -7.78 8.99 -7.70
CA ASN A 23 -7.26 9.94 -8.69
C ASN A 23 -7.38 11.40 -8.23
N LYS A 24 -8.49 11.78 -7.58
CA LYS A 24 -8.67 13.12 -6.99
C LYS A 24 -7.59 13.49 -5.98
N GLN A 25 -7.12 12.52 -5.21
CA GLN A 25 -6.02 12.69 -4.24
C GLN A 25 -4.63 12.73 -4.88
N LYS A 26 -4.55 12.84 -6.22
CA LYS A 26 -3.29 12.86 -6.99
C LYS A 26 -2.40 11.63 -6.75
N HIS A 27 -3.00 10.50 -6.45
CA HIS A 27 -2.32 9.22 -6.40
C HIS A 27 -2.43 8.53 -7.77
N THR A 28 -1.35 7.92 -8.21
CA THR A 28 -1.38 7.08 -9.42
C THR A 28 -2.04 5.75 -9.05
N ALA A 29 -3.16 5.43 -9.67
CA ALA A 29 -3.84 4.16 -9.47
C ALA A 29 -3.73 3.29 -10.72
N ILE A 30 -3.39 2.02 -10.53
CA ILE A 30 -3.62 0.99 -11.54
C ILE A 30 -4.82 0.17 -11.10
N ASN A 31 -5.85 0.17 -11.95
CA ASN A 31 -7.03 -0.67 -11.76
C ASN A 31 -6.79 -2.04 -12.38
N ARG A 32 -7.03 -3.09 -11.62
CA ARG A 32 -7.03 -4.49 -12.09
C ARG A 32 -8.25 -5.21 -11.53
N ALA A 33 -9.15 -5.57 -12.43
CA ALA A 33 -10.27 -6.44 -12.10
C ALA A 33 -9.91 -7.91 -12.41
N PHE A 34 -10.27 -8.80 -11.52
CA PHE A 34 -10.04 -10.24 -11.62
C PHE A 34 -11.37 -10.97 -11.58
N SER A 35 -12.15 -10.85 -12.66
CA SER A 35 -13.36 -11.64 -12.83
C SER A 35 -13.03 -13.06 -13.33
N ASP A 36 -13.95 -13.99 -13.12
CA ASP A 36 -13.79 -15.36 -13.64
C ASP A 36 -13.76 -15.43 -15.17
N GLN A 37 -14.21 -14.37 -15.85
CA GLN A 37 -14.21 -14.23 -17.30
C GLN A 37 -12.94 -13.59 -17.87
N THR A 38 -11.98 -13.19 -17.03
CA THR A 38 -10.75 -12.52 -17.48
C THR A 38 -9.94 -13.44 -18.39
N LYS A 39 -9.76 -13.05 -19.66
CA LYS A 39 -8.92 -13.77 -20.62
C LYS A 39 -7.43 -13.60 -20.25
N ASN A 40 -6.61 -14.63 -20.48
CA ASN A 40 -5.15 -14.63 -20.20
C ASN A 40 -4.80 -14.34 -18.73
N LYS A 41 -5.51 -14.97 -17.78
CA LYS A 41 -5.30 -14.81 -16.32
C LYS A 41 -3.84 -14.89 -15.90
N SER A 42 -3.05 -15.83 -16.42
CA SER A 42 -1.65 -15.99 -16.03
C SER A 42 -0.79 -14.77 -16.34
N SER A 43 -0.94 -14.19 -17.53
CA SER A 43 -0.23 -12.96 -17.92
C SER A 43 -0.68 -11.76 -17.07
N HIS A 44 -1.98 -11.67 -16.80
CA HIS A 44 -2.57 -10.62 -15.98
C HIS A 44 -2.06 -10.67 -14.53
N ILE A 45 -2.02 -11.86 -13.92
CA ILE A 45 -1.47 -12.08 -12.58
C ILE A 45 0.03 -11.74 -12.55
N ALA A 46 0.82 -12.18 -13.53
CA ALA A 46 2.25 -11.91 -13.59
C ALA A 46 2.54 -10.39 -13.69
N HIS A 47 1.76 -9.67 -14.48
CA HIS A 47 1.88 -8.20 -14.57
C HIS A 47 1.49 -7.54 -13.26
N THR A 48 0.35 -7.92 -12.67
CA THR A 48 -0.11 -7.37 -11.39
C THR A 48 0.88 -7.63 -10.26
N THR A 49 1.53 -8.80 -10.26
CA THR A 49 2.60 -9.12 -9.31
C THR A 49 3.76 -8.12 -9.39
N LYS A 50 4.16 -7.70 -10.60
CA LYS A 50 5.20 -6.68 -10.79
C LYS A 50 4.76 -5.32 -10.25
N GLU A 51 3.50 -4.96 -10.45
CA GLU A 51 2.95 -3.69 -9.97
C GLU A 51 2.82 -3.67 -8.44
N ILE A 52 2.40 -4.78 -7.81
CA ILE A 52 2.37 -4.93 -6.35
C ILE A 52 3.75 -4.67 -5.74
N LYS A 53 4.83 -5.18 -6.36
CA LYS A 53 6.20 -4.95 -5.87
C LYS A 53 6.58 -3.48 -5.84
N LYS A 54 6.14 -2.70 -6.83
CA LYS A 54 6.44 -1.27 -6.96
C LYS A 54 5.50 -0.38 -6.12
N ALA A 55 4.33 -0.89 -5.75
CA ALA A 55 3.31 -0.12 -5.04
C ALA A 55 3.78 0.36 -3.67
N ASP A 56 3.37 1.56 -3.29
CA ASP A 56 3.49 2.07 -1.92
C ASP A 56 2.42 1.43 -1.02
N GLY A 57 1.23 1.17 -1.56
CA GLY A 57 0.12 0.50 -0.88
C GLY A 57 -0.87 -0.11 -1.86
N ILE A 58 -1.73 -0.99 -1.36
CA ILE A 58 -2.68 -1.74 -2.19
C ILE A 58 -4.07 -1.61 -1.59
N VAL A 59 -5.04 -1.33 -2.45
CA VAL A 59 -6.45 -1.28 -2.10
C VAL A 59 -7.14 -2.46 -2.77
N PHE A 60 -7.73 -3.33 -1.96
CA PHE A 60 -8.56 -4.44 -2.42
C PHE A 60 -10.03 -4.13 -2.17
N GLU A 61 -10.84 -4.18 -3.20
CA GLU A 61 -12.29 -4.22 -3.07
C GLU A 61 -12.70 -5.69 -2.94
N CYS A 62 -13.26 -6.04 -1.79
CA CYS A 62 -13.50 -7.42 -1.35
C CYS A 62 -14.98 -7.72 -1.08
N SER A 63 -15.93 -6.95 -1.65
CA SER A 63 -17.37 -7.27 -1.56
C SER A 63 -17.72 -8.55 -2.31
N GLU A 64 -16.92 -8.85 -3.33
CA GLU A 64 -16.86 -10.15 -4.00
C GLU A 64 -15.43 -10.66 -3.89
N THR A 65 -15.26 -11.96 -3.71
CA THR A 65 -13.93 -12.58 -3.58
C THR A 65 -13.80 -13.74 -4.55
N ASN A 66 -12.58 -13.95 -5.02
CA ASN A 66 -12.21 -15.13 -5.78
C ASN A 66 -10.79 -15.58 -5.41
N PHE A 67 -10.40 -16.73 -5.89
CA PHE A 67 -9.09 -17.34 -5.61
C PHE A 67 -7.92 -16.43 -6.03
N ASP A 68 -8.01 -15.77 -7.18
CA ASP A 68 -6.94 -14.92 -7.71
C ASP A 68 -6.72 -13.69 -6.84
N LEU A 69 -7.81 -13.08 -6.34
CA LEU A 69 -7.73 -11.94 -5.43
C LEU A 69 -7.09 -12.35 -4.09
N GLY A 70 -7.46 -13.50 -3.54
CA GLY A 70 -6.85 -14.04 -2.32
C GLY A 70 -5.36 -14.34 -2.49
N ARG A 71 -4.96 -14.88 -3.64
CA ARG A 71 -3.55 -15.11 -3.99
C ARG A 71 -2.76 -13.81 -4.05
N LEU A 72 -3.31 -12.76 -4.66
CA LEU A 72 -2.66 -11.45 -4.77
C LEU A 72 -2.58 -10.75 -3.41
N LEU A 73 -3.59 -10.91 -2.55
CA LEU A 73 -3.56 -10.42 -1.18
C LEU A 73 -2.42 -11.07 -0.39
N THR A 74 -2.31 -12.40 -0.45
CA THR A 74 -1.21 -13.13 0.20
C THR A 74 0.16 -12.63 -0.31
N LEU A 75 0.29 -12.43 -1.62
CA LEU A 75 1.52 -11.91 -2.22
C LEU A 75 1.85 -10.50 -1.70
N ALA A 76 0.85 -9.62 -1.59
CA ALA A 76 1.02 -8.27 -1.07
C ALA A 76 1.56 -8.29 0.37
N LEU A 77 1.02 -9.16 1.21
CA LEU A 77 1.45 -9.33 2.60
C LEU A 77 2.87 -9.89 2.70
N LEU A 78 3.23 -10.87 1.86
CA LEU A 78 4.59 -11.40 1.78
C LEU A 78 5.61 -10.34 1.31
N GLN A 79 5.17 -9.36 0.54
CA GLN A 79 5.98 -8.21 0.11
C GLN A 79 5.96 -7.06 1.14
N HIS A 80 5.43 -7.30 2.34
CA HIS A 80 5.28 -6.30 3.42
C HIS A 80 4.56 -5.02 2.98
N LYS A 81 3.60 -5.11 2.06
CA LYS A 81 2.83 -3.97 1.60
C LYS A 81 1.69 -3.66 2.55
N SER A 82 1.44 -2.37 2.80
CA SER A 82 0.23 -1.95 3.48
C SER A 82 -0.98 -2.20 2.59
N VAL A 83 -2.02 -2.79 3.15
CA VAL A 83 -3.23 -3.22 2.44
C VAL A 83 -4.45 -2.59 3.08
N LEU A 84 -5.30 -1.98 2.25
CA LEU A 84 -6.65 -1.57 2.62
C LEU A 84 -7.65 -2.54 1.98
N LEU A 85 -8.42 -3.24 2.80
CA LEU A 85 -9.55 -4.04 2.37
C LEU A 85 -10.81 -3.20 2.49
N LEU A 86 -11.44 -2.92 1.37
CA LEU A 86 -12.73 -2.23 1.28
C LEU A 86 -13.83 -3.25 1.04
N GLN A 87 -14.87 -3.21 1.86
CA GLN A 87 -16.06 -4.04 1.70
C GLN A 87 -17.29 -3.15 1.64
N MET A 88 -18.17 -3.43 0.71
CA MET A 88 -19.44 -2.71 0.57
C MET A 88 -20.33 -3.03 1.77
N LYS A 89 -20.96 -2.03 2.35
CA LYS A 89 -21.95 -2.20 3.41
C LYS A 89 -23.10 -3.11 2.92
N GLY A 90 -23.38 -4.16 3.68
CA GLY A 90 -24.38 -5.18 3.35
C GLY A 90 -23.85 -6.34 2.48
N LYS A 91 -22.56 -6.32 2.11
CA LYS A 91 -21.86 -7.41 1.42
C LYS A 91 -20.53 -7.76 2.14
N GLU A 92 -20.50 -7.53 3.43
CA GLU A 92 -19.30 -7.84 4.23
C GLU A 92 -19.08 -9.37 4.25
N GLN A 93 -17.84 -9.76 3.98
CA GLN A 93 -17.41 -11.15 4.08
C GLN A 93 -16.50 -11.31 5.28
N ASP A 94 -16.70 -12.38 6.02
CA ASP A 94 -15.79 -12.73 7.10
C ASP A 94 -14.49 -13.27 6.49
N MET A 95 -13.48 -12.43 6.52
CA MET A 95 -12.12 -12.76 6.07
C MET A 95 -11.23 -12.82 7.30
N ASP A 96 -10.97 -14.02 7.80
CA ASP A 96 -9.96 -14.20 8.84
C ASP A 96 -8.56 -14.11 8.22
N LEU A 97 -7.93 -12.98 8.43
CA LEU A 97 -6.54 -12.71 7.99
C LEU A 97 -5.57 -12.66 9.17
N GLY A 98 -6.02 -13.10 10.34
CA GLY A 98 -5.30 -12.94 11.57
C GLY A 98 -5.05 -11.47 11.95
N GLU A 99 -4.27 -11.25 13.00
CA GLU A 99 -3.86 -9.89 13.41
C GLU A 99 -2.64 -9.45 12.61
N SER A 100 -2.85 -8.86 11.45
CA SER A 100 -1.77 -8.27 10.65
C SER A 100 -1.77 -6.75 10.76
N ARG A 101 -0.65 -6.17 11.19
CA ARG A 101 -0.45 -4.71 11.21
C ARG A 101 -0.44 -4.08 9.81
N LEU A 102 -0.29 -4.89 8.77
CA LEU A 102 -0.28 -4.44 7.39
C LEU A 102 -1.68 -4.31 6.80
N VAL A 103 -2.69 -4.90 7.43
CA VAL A 103 -4.06 -4.94 6.91
C VAL A 103 -4.97 -3.98 7.67
N THR A 104 -5.64 -3.13 6.93
CA THR A 104 -6.72 -2.26 7.42
C THR A 104 -8.02 -2.66 6.74
N LYS A 105 -9.01 -3.12 7.51
CA LYS A 105 -10.36 -3.44 7.00
C LYS A 105 -11.28 -2.24 7.20
N LYS A 106 -12.03 -1.87 6.17
CA LYS A 106 -13.03 -0.78 6.21
C LYS A 106 -14.24 -1.16 5.39
N THR A 107 -15.42 -0.81 5.92
CA THR A 107 -16.69 -0.93 5.22
C THR A 107 -17.05 0.43 4.62
N TYR A 108 -17.36 0.46 3.33
CA TYR A 108 -17.75 1.68 2.63
C TYR A 108 -19.23 1.65 2.22
N ILE A 109 -19.81 2.84 2.09
CA ILE A 109 -21.18 3.01 1.62
C ILE A 109 -21.12 3.27 0.11
N PRO A 110 -21.85 2.49 -0.72
CA PRO A 110 -21.92 2.73 -2.17
C PRO A 110 -22.38 4.16 -2.47
N ASN A 111 -21.75 4.81 -3.43
CA ASN A 111 -22.03 6.18 -3.87
C ASN A 111 -21.78 7.29 -2.82
N ASP A 112 -21.21 6.98 -1.66
CA ASP A 112 -20.75 7.97 -0.70
C ASP A 112 -19.24 8.22 -0.88
N GLU A 113 -18.89 9.13 -1.80
CA GLU A 113 -17.50 9.48 -2.09
C GLU A 113 -16.77 10.00 -0.85
N LYS A 114 -17.44 10.75 0.05
CA LYS A 114 -16.82 11.28 1.27
C LYS A 114 -16.42 10.16 2.24
N ASN A 115 -17.25 9.12 2.34
CA ASN A 115 -16.95 7.95 3.16
C ASN A 115 -15.71 7.22 2.62
N ILE A 116 -15.64 7.00 1.31
CA ILE A 116 -14.50 6.36 0.64
C ILE A 116 -13.24 7.22 0.80
N GLU A 117 -13.34 8.53 0.60
CA GLU A 117 -12.23 9.49 0.74
C GLU A 117 -11.62 9.43 2.15
N LYS A 118 -12.43 9.47 3.20
CA LYS A 118 -11.98 9.35 4.58
C LYS A 118 -11.19 8.06 4.84
N HIS A 119 -11.62 6.93 4.25
CA HIS A 119 -10.91 5.66 4.41
C HIS A 119 -9.57 5.67 3.66
N LEU A 120 -9.52 6.23 2.46
CA LEU A 120 -8.29 6.34 1.68
C LEU A 120 -7.29 7.31 2.32
N GLU A 121 -7.73 8.46 2.83
CA GLU A 121 -6.86 9.39 3.56
C GLU A 121 -6.24 8.74 4.81
N SER A 122 -7.06 8.02 5.57
CA SER A 122 -6.57 7.26 6.73
C SER A 122 -5.53 6.22 6.32
N PHE A 123 -5.74 5.54 5.21
CA PHE A 123 -4.83 4.54 4.68
C PHE A 123 -3.51 5.17 4.18
N VAL A 124 -3.57 6.30 3.50
CA VAL A 124 -2.38 7.05 3.08
C VAL A 124 -1.50 7.41 4.27
N LYS A 125 -2.09 7.90 5.36
CA LYS A 125 -1.36 8.19 6.61
C LYS A 125 -0.68 6.94 7.19
N ILE A 126 -1.32 5.77 7.09
CA ILE A 126 -0.72 4.49 7.52
C ILE A 126 0.49 4.14 6.65
N ILE A 127 0.38 4.26 5.31
CA ILE A 127 1.49 4.00 4.40
C ILE A 127 2.67 4.93 4.72
N GLU A 128 2.42 6.23 4.90
CA GLU A 128 3.46 7.20 5.25
C GLU A 128 4.18 6.85 6.54
N LYS A 129 3.42 6.43 7.56
CA LYS A 129 3.99 5.96 8.83
C LYS A 129 4.84 4.69 8.64
N HIS A 130 4.44 3.77 7.79
CA HIS A 130 5.16 2.53 7.52
C HIS A 130 6.39 2.73 6.62
N ARG A 131 6.49 3.80 5.86
CA ARG A 131 7.68 4.12 5.05
C ARG A 131 8.98 4.16 5.87
N LEU A 132 8.89 4.43 7.16
CA LEU A 132 10.02 4.49 8.11
C LEU A 132 10.08 3.25 9.04
N SER A 133 9.49 2.13 8.66
CA SER A 133 9.26 1.00 9.56
C SER A 133 10.41 -0.02 9.68
N TYR A 134 11.44 0.07 8.83
CA TYR A 134 12.60 -0.79 8.94
C TYR A 134 13.56 -0.23 9.98
N ARG A 135 13.70 -0.94 11.11
CA ARG A 135 14.74 -0.64 12.11
C ARG A 135 16.04 -1.30 11.68
N PHE A 136 17.07 -0.50 11.53
CA PHE A 136 18.41 -0.97 11.29
C PHE A 136 19.29 -0.60 12.48
N ASN A 137 19.90 -1.60 13.12
CA ASN A 137 20.85 -1.38 14.20
C ASN A 137 22.26 -1.49 13.63
N LEU A 138 23.00 -0.38 13.68
CA LEU A 138 24.36 -0.30 13.21
C LEU A 138 25.31 -0.13 14.39
N MET A 139 26.27 -1.03 14.54
CA MET A 139 27.39 -0.85 15.47
C MET A 139 28.47 -0.03 14.77
N LEU A 140 28.86 1.06 15.39
CA LEU A 140 29.84 2.03 14.85
C LEU A 140 31.12 2.03 15.68
N SER A 141 32.25 2.20 15.02
CA SER A 141 33.49 2.56 15.72
C SER A 141 33.35 3.95 16.36
N ARG A 142 34.21 4.24 17.33
CA ARG A 142 34.23 5.53 18.01
C ARG A 142 34.41 6.69 17.01
N ASP A 143 35.33 6.53 16.07
CA ASP A 143 35.65 7.56 15.07
C ASP A 143 34.46 7.87 14.15
N ILE A 144 33.78 6.83 13.65
CA ILE A 144 32.60 7.01 12.82
C ILE A 144 31.47 7.69 13.62
N ASN A 145 31.27 7.30 14.88
CA ASN A 145 30.27 7.94 15.73
C ASN A 145 30.57 9.41 15.99
N THR A 146 31.82 9.78 16.25
CA THR A 146 32.23 11.16 16.42
C THR A 146 31.97 11.96 15.15
N TYR A 147 32.40 11.46 13.99
CA TYR A 147 32.14 12.09 12.72
C TYR A 147 30.62 12.32 12.45
N LEU A 148 29.77 11.33 12.75
CA LEU A 148 28.33 11.48 12.59
C LEU A 148 27.75 12.53 13.55
N ILE A 149 28.26 12.67 14.76
CA ILE A 149 27.83 13.72 15.69
C ILE A 149 28.16 15.08 15.09
N ASP A 150 29.40 15.31 14.68
CA ASP A 150 29.86 16.57 14.14
C ASP A 150 29.07 16.99 12.90
N GLN A 151 28.88 16.07 11.94
CA GLN A 151 28.15 16.34 10.73
C GLN A 151 26.64 16.59 10.96
N SER A 152 26.05 15.86 11.88
CA SER A 152 24.63 16.04 12.23
C SER A 152 24.39 17.39 12.91
N GLN A 153 25.30 17.84 13.76
CA GLN A 153 25.25 19.16 14.40
C GLN A 153 25.43 20.28 13.37
N LEU A 154 26.44 20.19 12.49
CA LEU A 154 26.66 21.16 11.43
C LEU A 154 25.46 21.37 10.52
N LYS A 155 24.73 20.30 10.26
CA LYS A 155 23.54 20.33 9.39
C LYS A 155 22.23 20.52 10.15
N SER A 156 22.25 20.62 11.47
CA SER A 156 21.08 20.74 12.34
C SER A 156 20.03 19.63 12.10
N ILE A 157 20.48 18.39 11.87
CA ILE A 157 19.64 17.21 11.65
C ILE A 157 20.02 16.08 12.59
N SER A 158 19.18 15.05 12.73
CA SER A 158 19.55 13.88 13.51
C SER A 158 20.63 13.03 12.82
N LYS A 159 21.43 12.26 13.60
CA LYS A 159 22.39 11.30 13.03
C LYS A 159 21.72 10.31 12.07
N ALA A 160 20.51 9.86 12.41
CA ALA A 160 19.73 8.96 11.57
C ALA A 160 19.33 9.60 10.23
N ASP A 161 18.95 10.88 10.24
CA ASP A 161 18.59 11.60 9.02
C ASP A 161 19.84 11.90 8.17
N TYR A 162 20.98 12.16 8.81
CA TYR A 162 22.23 12.31 8.09
C TYR A 162 22.63 11.02 7.36
N ILE A 163 22.55 9.87 8.03
CA ILE A 163 22.82 8.56 7.40
C ILE A 163 21.84 8.30 6.24
N ARG A 164 20.54 8.57 6.42
CA ARG A 164 19.54 8.44 5.31
C ARG A 164 19.91 9.32 4.12
N THR A 165 20.36 10.55 4.39
CA THR A 165 20.78 11.47 3.33
C THR A 165 21.94 10.92 2.52
N LEU A 166 22.94 10.36 3.19
CA LEU A 166 24.09 9.72 2.52
C LEU A 166 23.66 8.54 1.65
N ILE A 167 22.80 7.66 2.18
CA ILE A 167 22.28 6.52 1.43
C ILE A 167 21.47 7.00 0.20
N LEU A 168 20.62 8.01 0.36
CA LEU A 168 19.84 8.57 -0.76
C LEU A 168 20.70 9.25 -1.82
N GLN A 169 21.88 9.76 -1.46
CA GLN A 169 22.85 10.31 -2.40
C GLN A 169 23.55 9.21 -3.20
N ASP A 170 23.87 8.09 -2.55
CA ASP A 170 24.52 6.94 -3.18
C ASP A 170 23.57 6.13 -4.10
N MET A 171 22.26 6.21 -3.85
CA MET A 171 21.24 5.56 -4.68
C MET A 171 20.92 6.28 -6.00
N LYS A 172 21.49 7.44 -6.27
CA LYS A 172 21.29 8.23 -7.51
C LYS A 172 22.30 7.87 -8.58
#